data_31423f4125a0007362f1b775f7edfa9c
#
_entry.id   31423f4125a0007362f1b775f7edfa9c
#
_cell.length_a   1.000
_cell.length_b   1.000
_cell.length_c   1.000
_cell.angle_alpha   90.00
_cell.angle_beta   90.00
_cell.angle_gamma   90.00
#
_symmetry.space_group_name_H-M   'P 1'
#
loop_
_entity.id
_entity.type
_entity.pdbx_description
1 polymer ?
#
loop_
_entity_poly.entity_id
_entity_poly.type
_entity_poly.pdbx_seq_one_letter_code
_entity_poly.pdbx_strand_id
1 'polypeptide(L)' 'MIKELESAVLTGDLPEHGLKAGDMGTVVLVHPSGGYEIEFMTLDGTTVAVVSLPADKVRPIGRA' A
#
# COMPACT_ATOMS: atom_id res chain seq x y z
N MET A 1 -7.12 -7.13 9.15
CA MET A 1 -5.67 -7.14 8.92
C MET A 1 -5.38 -7.54 7.49
N ILE A 2 -4.46 -6.85 6.85
CA ILE A 2 -4.11 -7.12 5.45
C ILE A 2 -2.98 -8.14 5.43
N LYS A 3 -3.09 -9.14 4.57
CA LYS A 3 -2.10 -10.20 4.47
C LYS A 3 -1.18 -9.97 3.29
N GLU A 4 -0.03 -10.66 3.30
CA GLU A 4 0.87 -10.60 2.16
C GLU A 4 0.16 -10.96 0.88
N LEU A 5 0.51 -10.26 -0.18
CA LEU A 5 -0.03 -10.38 -1.52
C LEU A 5 -1.46 -9.88 -1.68
N GLU A 6 -2.08 -9.39 -0.61
CA GLU A 6 -3.37 -8.74 -0.73
C GLU A 6 -3.16 -7.28 -1.15
N SER A 7 -4.20 -6.72 -1.74
CA SER A 7 -4.17 -5.31 -2.14
C SER A 7 -4.52 -4.42 -0.97
N ALA A 8 -3.92 -3.23 -0.97
CA ALA A 8 -4.17 -2.22 0.05
C ALA A 8 -4.33 -0.87 -0.61
N VAL A 9 -5.13 -0.01 0.02
CA VAL A 9 -5.44 1.32 -0.51
C VAL A 9 -4.89 2.36 0.46
N LEU A 10 -4.20 3.36 -0.07
CA LEU A 10 -3.70 4.47 0.73
C LEU A 10 -4.86 5.28 1.29
N THR A 11 -4.76 5.63 2.57
CA THR A 11 -5.74 6.48 3.22
C THR A 11 -5.35 7.94 3.21
N GLY A 12 -4.11 8.25 2.85
CA GLY A 12 -3.62 9.63 2.77
C GLY A 12 -2.58 9.75 1.67
N ASP A 13 -2.24 10.98 1.35
CA ASP A 13 -1.29 11.27 0.29
C ASP A 13 0.13 10.98 0.72
N LEU A 14 0.97 10.56 -0.23
CA LEU A 14 2.41 10.40 -0.06
C LEU A 14 3.09 11.21 -1.16
N PRO A 15 3.15 12.53 -1.03
CA PRO A 15 3.66 13.38 -2.11
C PRO A 15 5.13 13.10 -2.43
N GLU A 16 5.91 12.67 -1.45
CA GLU A 16 7.32 12.35 -1.71
C GLU A 16 7.48 11.17 -2.66
N HIS A 17 6.44 10.38 -2.84
CA HIS A 17 6.45 9.24 -3.77
C HIS A 17 5.51 9.45 -4.95
N GLY A 18 4.86 10.62 -5.03
CA GLY A 18 3.90 10.86 -6.08
C GLY A 18 2.62 10.06 -5.95
N LEU A 19 2.29 9.63 -4.75
CA LEU A 19 1.11 8.81 -4.51
C LEU A 19 0.06 9.60 -3.75
N LYS A 20 -1.19 9.22 -3.93
CA LYS A 20 -2.34 9.94 -3.35
C LYS A 20 -3.25 8.97 -2.64
N ALA A 21 -4.04 9.52 -1.72
CA ALA A 21 -5.12 8.75 -1.09
C ALA A 21 -5.97 8.10 -2.17
N GLY A 22 -6.28 6.85 -1.98
CA GLY A 22 -7.02 6.07 -2.95
C GLY A 22 -6.16 5.24 -3.89
N ASP A 23 -4.87 5.53 -3.97
CA ASP A 23 -3.97 4.70 -4.77
C ASP A 23 -3.85 3.32 -4.14
N MET A 24 -3.70 2.31 -4.99
CA MET A 24 -3.73 0.93 -4.57
C MET A 24 -2.40 0.27 -4.83
N GLY A 25 -1.96 -0.55 -3.90
CA GLY A 25 -0.75 -1.34 -4.08
C GLY A 25 -0.93 -2.75 -3.55
N THR A 26 0.13 -3.52 -3.62
CA THR A 26 0.15 -4.90 -3.15
C THR A 26 1.06 -5.00 -1.94
N VAL A 27 0.58 -5.64 -0.88
CA VAL A 27 1.38 -5.87 0.31
C VAL A 27 2.41 -6.95 -0.01
N VAL A 28 3.68 -6.58 0.04
CA VAL A 28 4.75 -7.55 -0.25
C VAL A 28 5.41 -8.07 1.01
N LEU A 29 5.19 -7.39 2.14
CA LEU A 29 5.72 -7.86 3.42
C LEU A 29 4.86 -7.29 4.55
N VAL A 30 4.55 -8.12 5.54
CA VAL A 30 3.88 -7.68 6.75
C VAL A 30 4.92 -7.67 7.86
N HIS A 31 5.12 -6.49 8.48
CA HIS A 31 6.08 -6.37 9.56
C HIS A 31 5.48 -6.91 10.86
N PRO A 32 6.27 -7.63 11.65
CA PRO A 32 5.76 -8.12 12.93
C PRO A 32 5.28 -7.01 13.86
N SER A 33 5.82 -5.81 13.71
CA SER A 33 5.45 -4.68 14.55
C SER A 33 4.18 -3.97 14.08
N GLY A 34 3.57 -4.42 12.98
CA GLY A 34 2.27 -3.91 12.60
C GLY A 34 2.23 -3.01 11.39
N GLY A 35 3.33 -2.85 10.69
CA GLY A 35 3.34 -2.09 9.44
C GLY A 35 3.41 -3.00 8.24
N TYR A 36 3.45 -2.39 7.06
CA TYR A 36 3.49 -3.12 5.81
C TYR A 36 4.53 -2.52 4.87
N GLU A 37 5.10 -3.36 4.00
CA GLU A 37 5.75 -2.87 2.80
C GLU A 37 4.84 -3.11 1.63
N ILE A 38 4.63 -2.07 0.83
CA ILE A 38 3.63 -2.11 -0.22
C ILE A 38 4.26 -1.65 -1.51
N GLU A 39 4.05 -2.43 -2.56
CA GLU A 39 4.51 -2.10 -3.90
C GLU A 39 3.39 -1.44 -4.66
N PHE A 40 3.65 -0.22 -5.13
CA PHE A 40 2.72 0.52 -5.97
C PHE A 40 3.20 0.48 -7.40
N MET A 41 2.31 0.17 -8.32
CA MET A 41 2.64 0.04 -9.73
C MET A 41 1.68 0.84 -10.57
N THR A 42 2.16 1.28 -11.72
CA THR A 42 1.29 1.89 -12.72
C THR A 42 0.48 0.81 -13.42
N LEU A 43 -0.49 1.24 -14.22
CA LEU A 43 -1.35 0.31 -14.95
C LEU A 43 -0.57 -0.51 -15.97
N ASP A 44 0.57 -0.02 -16.44
CA ASP A 44 1.38 -0.77 -17.40
C ASP A 44 2.36 -1.71 -16.73
N GLY A 45 2.29 -1.83 -15.42
CA GLY A 45 3.12 -2.78 -14.68
C GLY A 45 4.46 -2.25 -14.22
N THR A 46 4.73 -0.97 -14.43
CA THR A 46 5.98 -0.38 -13.96
C THR A 46 5.88 -0.09 -12.46
N THR A 47 6.88 -0.54 -11.70
CA THR A 47 6.93 -0.25 -10.27
C THR A 47 7.20 1.23 -10.07
N VAL A 48 6.32 1.90 -9.33
CA VAL A 48 6.51 3.29 -8.96
C VAL A 48 7.35 3.38 -7.69
N ALA A 49 6.99 2.61 -6.68
CA ALA A 49 7.68 2.68 -5.40
C ALA A 49 7.33 1.45 -4.56
N VAL A 50 8.28 1.05 -3.71
CA VAL A 50 8.01 0.13 -2.62
C VAL A 50 8.18 0.93 -1.34
N VAL A 51 7.13 1.03 -0.54
CA VAL A 51 7.08 1.96 0.58
C VAL A 51 6.71 1.21 1.85
N SER A 52 7.42 1.52 2.93
CA SER A 52 7.07 1.00 4.26
C SER A 52 6.09 1.96 4.90
N LEU A 53 4.94 1.44 5.32
CA LEU A 53 3.87 2.26 5.87
C LEU A 53 3.33 1.66 7.16
N PRO A 54 2.97 2.50 8.12
CA PRO A 54 2.26 2.01 9.30
C PRO A 54 0.86 1.57 8.92
N ALA A 55 0.28 0.73 9.77
CA ALA A 55 -1.01 0.11 9.45
C ALA A 55 -2.13 1.12 9.26
N ASP A 56 -2.05 2.28 9.92
CA ASP A 56 -3.12 3.28 9.85
C ASP A 56 -3.06 4.12 8.57
N LYS A 57 -2.06 3.92 7.72
CA LYS A 57 -1.96 4.65 6.45
C LYS A 57 -2.59 3.89 5.29
N VAL A 58 -3.04 2.68 5.52
CA VAL A 58 -3.63 1.86 4.47
C VAL A 58 -4.87 1.15 5.01
N ARG A 59 -5.72 0.76 4.10
CA ARG A 59 -6.88 -0.06 4.44
C ARG A 59 -6.99 -1.20 3.43
N PRO A 60 -7.68 -2.29 3.79
CA PRO A 60 -7.88 -3.36 2.81
C PRO A 60 -8.79 -2.87 1.69
N ILE A 61 -8.73 -3.55 0.57
CA ILE A 61 -9.66 -3.31 -0.49
C ILE A 61 -11.01 -3.67 0.01
N GLY A 62 -11.84 -2.70 0.00
CA GLY A 62 -12.96 -2.87 0.75
C GLY A 62 -14.01 -3.61 0.11
N ARG A 63 -14.55 -4.47 0.71
CA ARG A 63 -15.85 -4.73 0.66
C ARG A 63 -16.25 -4.61 2.04
N ALA A 64 -17.23 -4.04 2.19
CA ALA A 64 -17.74 -3.74 3.48
C ALA A 64 -17.93 -4.99 4.27
#